data_8c9d80451bdd5b683ec7e15613c9429a
#
_entry.id   8c9d80451bdd5b683ec7e15613c9429a
#
_cell.length_a   1.000
_cell.length_b   1.000
_cell.length_c   1.000
_cell.angle_alpha   90.00
_cell.angle_beta   90.00
_cell.angle_gamma   90.00
#
_symmetry.space_group_name_H-M   'P 1'
#
loop_
_entity.id
_entity.type
_entity.pdbx_description
1 polymer ?
#
loop_
_entity_poly.entity_id
_entity_poly.type
_entity_poly.pdbx_seq_one_letter_code
_entity_poly.pdbx_strand_id
1 'polypeptide(L)'
;MKKFLLLLSALAVLLSGCSWMDGNFHSVTPHESHTLGVGSDEVSASNYEELQQALEDMIAVGREKRIIYVGEYNQDQLENGMIEAVRYVRRSLPLGVYAVDEIRYELGSNAGKPAIAVEITYLHGRTEILQIQRVPDMETAKSTILDALTVCGSGIVLLVEHYEDLDVEQLVEDFADTHPQLIMEIPQVAAGLYPDSGESRILELRFTYQNSRDNLREMTSHVNSMFDAAALYISSDDTDSVKLSQLYGFLMERFDYQIETSITPAYSLLRHGVGDCKTFAVVYAAMCRQSGLECHVVTGTREGEPWYWNIVRAEETCFHVDLLLCSELGGFREFYDEDMTGYVWDYSAYPECPKPEDPVSADPDAPTESGSEAPTEEPTTQPSEPPTETAPTDPVETEPSEDTEPTETETTEPSIPEETPQPDTAATTDPTE
;
A
#
# COMPACT_ATOMS: atom_id res chain seq x y z
N MET A 1 -37.26 11.93 -41.36
CA MET A 1 -36.16 11.62 -42.29
C MET A 1 -34.84 12.34 -41.93
N LYS A 2 -34.81 13.65 -41.60
CA LYS A 2 -33.53 14.34 -41.24
C LYS A 2 -32.83 13.81 -39.98
N LYS A 3 -33.57 13.34 -38.97
CA LYS A 3 -32.96 12.79 -37.73
C LYS A 3 -32.37 11.37 -37.91
N PHE A 4 -32.88 10.61 -38.88
CA PHE A 4 -32.36 9.28 -39.21
C PHE A 4 -31.09 9.35 -40.04
N LEU A 5 -30.96 10.39 -40.87
CA LEU A 5 -29.75 10.63 -41.66
C LEU A 5 -28.55 11.08 -40.77
N LEU A 6 -28.84 11.84 -39.71
CA LEU A 6 -27.80 12.26 -38.72
C LEU A 6 -27.32 11.09 -37.85
N LEU A 7 -28.21 10.13 -37.54
CA LEU A 7 -27.80 8.93 -36.79
C LEU A 7 -26.94 7.98 -37.65
N LEU A 8 -27.26 7.88 -38.95
CA LEU A 8 -26.45 7.08 -39.88
C LEU A 8 -25.08 7.68 -40.16
N SER A 9 -24.97 9.02 -40.18
CA SER A 9 -23.67 9.69 -40.35
C SER A 9 -22.78 9.59 -39.09
N ALA A 10 -23.39 9.60 -37.89
CA ALA A 10 -22.63 9.38 -36.63
C ALA A 10 -22.14 7.93 -36.51
N LEU A 11 -22.93 6.94 -36.98
CA LEU A 11 -22.51 5.54 -36.96
C LEU A 11 -21.42 5.24 -38.01
N ALA A 12 -21.39 5.97 -39.14
CA ALA A 12 -20.34 5.83 -40.15
C ALA A 12 -18.97 6.39 -39.67
N VAL A 13 -18.97 7.39 -38.79
CA VAL A 13 -17.74 7.95 -38.19
C VAL A 13 -17.18 7.03 -37.12
N LEU A 14 -18.03 6.27 -36.42
CA LEU A 14 -17.59 5.29 -35.42
C LEU A 14 -17.00 4.00 -36.01
N LEU A 15 -17.29 3.71 -37.30
CA LEU A 15 -16.75 2.54 -37.98
C LEU A 15 -15.47 2.81 -38.79
N SER A 16 -15.05 4.06 -38.92
CA SER A 16 -13.79 4.43 -39.62
C SER A 16 -12.59 4.60 -38.73
N GLY A 17 -12.68 4.27 -37.43
CA GLY A 17 -11.66 4.47 -36.42
C GLY A 17 -10.60 3.38 -36.27
N CYS A 18 -10.56 2.32 -37.09
CA CYS A 18 -9.66 1.18 -36.86
C CYS A 18 -8.63 0.92 -37.97
N SER A 19 -8.32 1.86 -38.86
CA SER A 19 -7.32 1.60 -39.90
C SER A 19 -6.07 2.48 -39.87
N TRP A 20 -5.80 3.21 -38.77
CA TRP A 20 -4.67 4.13 -38.72
C TRP A 20 -3.49 3.64 -37.86
N MET A 21 -3.51 2.37 -37.42
CA MET A 21 -2.39 1.75 -36.69
C MET A 21 -1.75 0.58 -37.47
N ASP A 22 -1.98 0.46 -38.76
CA ASP A 22 -1.09 -0.34 -39.60
C ASP A 22 0.14 0.52 -39.89
N GLY A 23 1.07 0.53 -38.93
CA GLY A 23 2.41 1.03 -39.16
C GLY A 23 3.02 0.22 -40.31
N ASN A 24 3.17 0.87 -41.47
CA ASN A 24 3.88 0.31 -42.59
C ASN A 24 5.32 -0.02 -42.14
N PHE A 25 5.55 -1.27 -41.81
CA PHE A 25 6.89 -1.80 -41.72
C PHE A 25 7.47 -1.78 -43.15
N HIS A 26 8.35 -0.86 -43.45
CA HIS A 26 9.13 -0.92 -44.66
C HIS A 26 10.12 -2.05 -44.50
N SER A 27 9.77 -3.26 -45.02
CA SER A 27 10.77 -4.25 -45.27
C SER A 27 11.69 -3.74 -46.38
N VAL A 28 12.92 -3.47 -46.06
CA VAL A 28 13.96 -3.19 -47.06
C VAL A 28 14.27 -4.56 -47.70
N THR A 29 13.86 -4.75 -48.96
CA THR A 29 14.24 -5.93 -49.73
C THR A 29 15.75 -5.87 -49.98
N PRO A 30 16.56 -6.76 -49.42
CA PRO A 30 17.99 -6.70 -49.60
C PRO A 30 18.38 -7.21 -51.01
N HIS A 31 18.80 -6.33 -51.87
CA HIS A 31 19.38 -6.68 -53.17
C HIS A 31 20.89 -6.87 -53.13
N GLU A 32 21.55 -6.61 -52.02
CA GLU A 32 22.99 -6.83 -51.83
C GLU A 32 23.29 -7.31 -50.42
N SER A 33 24.27 -8.20 -50.25
CA SER A 33 24.74 -8.67 -48.96
C SER A 33 25.43 -7.52 -48.22
N HIS A 34 24.72 -6.81 -47.39
CA HIS A 34 25.30 -5.77 -46.57
C HIS A 34 26.11 -6.35 -45.40
N THR A 35 27.30 -5.81 -45.16
CA THR A 35 28.08 -6.14 -43.96
C THR A 35 27.57 -5.26 -42.82
N LEU A 36 27.01 -5.92 -41.80
CA LEU A 36 26.47 -5.26 -40.61
C LEU A 36 27.61 -4.73 -39.71
N GLY A 37 27.40 -3.59 -39.08
CA GLY A 37 28.40 -2.97 -38.20
C GLY A 37 28.65 -3.80 -36.93
N VAL A 38 29.87 -3.76 -36.38
CA VAL A 38 30.31 -4.56 -35.22
C VAL A 38 29.61 -4.12 -33.94
N GLY A 39 28.81 -5.00 -33.30
CA GLY A 39 28.37 -4.90 -31.94
C GLY A 39 29.11 -5.92 -31.04
N SER A 40 29.43 -5.55 -29.81
CA SER A 40 30.38 -6.29 -28.96
C SER A 40 29.82 -7.52 -28.24
N ASP A 41 28.52 -7.84 -28.35
CA ASP A 41 27.91 -9.02 -27.73
C ASP A 41 27.31 -9.91 -28.80
N GLU A 42 28.00 -11.00 -29.08
CA GLU A 42 27.53 -12.03 -30.01
C GLU A 42 26.42 -12.85 -29.38
N VAL A 43 25.22 -12.78 -29.92
CA VAL A 43 24.09 -13.64 -29.61
C VAL A 43 23.71 -14.41 -30.84
N SER A 44 23.41 -15.69 -30.69
CA SER A 44 22.96 -16.56 -31.79
C SER A 44 21.53 -17.03 -31.56
N ALA A 45 20.74 -17.13 -32.62
CA ALA A 45 19.40 -17.67 -32.60
C ALA A 45 19.29 -18.74 -33.72
N SER A 46 18.93 -19.94 -33.35
CA SER A 46 18.79 -21.09 -34.22
C SER A 46 17.35 -21.46 -34.55
N ASN A 47 16.42 -20.87 -33.84
CA ASN A 47 14.97 -21.06 -33.98
C ASN A 47 14.19 -19.80 -33.60
N TYR A 48 12.88 -19.85 -33.80
CA TYR A 48 11.99 -18.73 -33.51
C TYR A 48 11.99 -18.33 -32.02
N GLU A 49 12.01 -19.29 -31.10
CA GLU A 49 11.99 -19.04 -29.65
C GLU A 49 13.27 -18.32 -29.20
N GLU A 50 14.43 -18.73 -29.72
CA GLU A 50 15.71 -18.06 -29.44
C GLU A 50 15.75 -16.64 -30.02
N LEU A 51 15.06 -16.38 -31.13
CA LEU A 51 14.94 -15.07 -31.72
C LEU A 51 14.06 -14.14 -30.86
N GLN A 52 12.93 -14.67 -30.37
CA GLN A 52 12.09 -13.94 -29.39
C GLN A 52 12.89 -13.63 -28.13
N GLN A 53 13.58 -14.63 -27.55
CA GLN A 53 14.38 -14.44 -26.36
C GLN A 53 15.48 -13.40 -26.56
N ALA A 54 16.12 -13.36 -27.71
CA ALA A 54 17.14 -12.36 -28.02
C ALA A 54 16.59 -10.93 -28.05
N LEU A 55 15.34 -10.73 -28.50
CA LEU A 55 14.64 -9.46 -28.46
C LEU A 55 14.22 -9.11 -27.01
N GLU A 56 13.67 -10.07 -26.28
CA GLU A 56 13.29 -9.90 -24.87
C GLU A 56 14.50 -9.47 -24.01
N ASP A 57 15.66 -10.13 -24.20
CA ASP A 57 16.90 -9.79 -23.51
C ASP A 57 17.39 -8.38 -23.82
N MET A 58 17.20 -7.91 -25.06
CA MET A 58 17.50 -6.51 -25.42
C MET A 58 16.62 -5.54 -24.67
N ILE A 59 15.32 -5.83 -24.64
CA ILE A 59 14.31 -4.95 -24.02
C ILE A 59 14.48 -4.94 -22.50
N ALA A 60 14.73 -6.09 -21.89
CA ALA A 60 14.91 -6.22 -20.44
C ALA A 60 16.04 -5.36 -19.88
N VAL A 61 17.03 -5.01 -20.70
CA VAL A 61 18.16 -4.15 -20.30
C VAL A 61 18.16 -2.79 -21.01
N GLY A 62 17.11 -2.47 -21.77
CA GLY A 62 17.01 -1.22 -22.52
C GLY A 62 18.14 -1.06 -23.56
N ARG A 63 18.48 -2.14 -24.28
CA ARG A 63 19.55 -2.14 -25.28
C ARG A 63 19.01 -1.71 -26.64
N GLU A 64 19.56 -0.65 -27.20
CA GLU A 64 19.11 -0.07 -28.46
C GLU A 64 19.54 -0.87 -29.69
N LYS A 65 20.76 -1.45 -29.71
CA LYS A 65 21.32 -2.12 -30.89
C LYS A 65 21.97 -3.44 -30.53
N ARG A 66 21.75 -4.45 -31.38
CA ARG A 66 22.39 -5.77 -31.26
C ARG A 66 22.49 -6.43 -32.64
N ILE A 67 23.53 -7.26 -32.80
CA ILE A 67 23.64 -8.20 -33.90
C ILE A 67 23.32 -9.58 -33.39
N ILE A 68 22.37 -10.25 -34.05
CA ILE A 68 21.94 -11.62 -33.74
C ILE A 68 22.44 -12.51 -34.89
N TYR A 69 23.35 -13.44 -34.59
CA TYR A 69 23.80 -14.42 -35.57
C TYR A 69 22.72 -15.47 -35.73
N VAL A 70 22.45 -15.86 -36.99
CA VAL A 70 21.43 -16.85 -37.30
C VAL A 70 22.09 -18.02 -38.00
N GLY A 71 21.60 -19.24 -37.75
CA GLY A 71 22.09 -20.43 -38.39
C GLY A 71 21.72 -20.50 -39.87
N GLU A 72 21.73 -21.71 -40.46
CA GLU A 72 21.29 -21.94 -41.83
C GLU A 72 19.76 -21.80 -41.96
N TYR A 73 19.29 -20.58 -42.01
CA TYR A 73 17.87 -20.27 -42.29
C TYR A 73 17.68 -20.08 -43.79
N ASN A 74 16.53 -20.53 -44.28
CA ASN A 74 15.98 -19.98 -45.50
C ASN A 74 15.58 -18.49 -45.26
N GLN A 75 15.93 -17.62 -46.18
CA GLN A 75 15.67 -16.18 -46.04
C GLN A 75 14.19 -15.87 -45.77
N ASP A 76 13.24 -16.52 -46.46
CA ASP A 76 11.81 -16.33 -46.25
C ASP A 76 11.36 -16.77 -44.83
N GLN A 77 11.95 -17.85 -44.30
CA GLN A 77 11.67 -18.34 -42.95
C GLN A 77 12.18 -17.36 -41.89
N LEU A 78 13.37 -16.77 -42.11
CA LEU A 78 13.96 -15.82 -41.20
C LEU A 78 13.15 -14.50 -41.17
N GLU A 79 12.75 -14.00 -42.36
CA GLU A 79 11.92 -12.78 -42.47
C GLU A 79 10.58 -12.99 -41.79
N ASN A 80 9.87 -14.07 -42.05
CA ASN A 80 8.62 -14.39 -41.36
C ASN A 80 8.82 -14.55 -39.84
N GLY A 81 9.90 -15.22 -39.40
CA GLY A 81 10.24 -15.34 -37.98
C GLY A 81 10.43 -13.98 -37.29
N MET A 82 11.12 -13.04 -37.93
CA MET A 82 11.29 -11.67 -37.42
C MET A 82 9.97 -10.91 -37.34
N ILE A 83 9.13 -10.99 -38.37
CA ILE A 83 7.81 -10.36 -38.38
C ILE A 83 6.98 -10.85 -37.19
N GLU A 84 6.95 -12.15 -36.96
CA GLU A 84 6.20 -12.75 -35.84
C GLU A 84 6.83 -12.40 -34.49
N ALA A 85 8.15 -12.39 -34.34
CA ALA A 85 8.85 -12.01 -33.12
C ALA A 85 8.59 -10.53 -32.76
N VAL A 86 8.66 -9.63 -33.74
CA VAL A 86 8.32 -8.21 -33.53
C VAL A 86 6.84 -8.03 -33.17
N ARG A 87 5.94 -8.79 -33.80
CA ARG A 87 4.52 -8.77 -33.48
C ARG A 87 4.27 -9.23 -32.03
N TYR A 88 4.89 -10.32 -31.62
CA TYR A 88 4.82 -10.81 -30.25
C TYR A 88 5.30 -9.77 -29.25
N VAL A 89 6.49 -9.21 -29.46
CA VAL A 89 7.05 -8.16 -28.58
C VAL A 89 6.08 -6.99 -28.43
N ARG A 90 5.51 -6.51 -29.52
CA ARG A 90 4.65 -5.29 -29.50
C ARG A 90 3.22 -5.55 -29.04
N ARG A 91 2.74 -6.79 -28.94
CA ARG A 91 1.35 -7.10 -28.59
C ARG A 91 1.18 -7.97 -27.37
N SER A 92 2.15 -8.79 -27.07
CA SER A 92 2.01 -9.85 -26.07
C SER A 92 3.07 -9.80 -24.96
N LEU A 93 4.29 -9.32 -25.27
CA LEU A 93 5.34 -9.19 -24.27
C LEU A 93 5.08 -7.93 -23.42
N PRO A 94 4.79 -8.04 -22.10
CA PRO A 94 4.46 -6.88 -21.27
C PRO A 94 5.48 -5.75 -21.38
N LEU A 95 6.77 -6.08 -21.25
CA LEU A 95 7.85 -5.11 -21.33
C LEU A 95 7.99 -4.50 -22.72
N GLY A 96 7.69 -5.29 -23.77
CA GLY A 96 7.69 -4.82 -25.15
C GLY A 96 6.54 -3.84 -25.44
N VAL A 97 5.34 -4.15 -24.96
CA VAL A 97 4.16 -3.28 -25.10
C VAL A 97 4.35 -1.96 -24.35
N TYR A 98 4.93 -2.01 -23.16
CA TYR A 98 5.17 -0.84 -22.32
C TYR A 98 6.32 0.05 -22.85
N ALA A 99 7.46 -0.56 -23.18
CA ALA A 99 8.70 0.18 -23.34
C ALA A 99 9.10 0.46 -24.80
N VAL A 100 8.60 -0.31 -25.79
CA VAL A 100 9.09 -0.26 -27.16
C VAL A 100 8.22 0.65 -28.04
N ASP A 101 8.86 1.65 -28.66
CA ASP A 101 8.26 2.49 -29.70
C ASP A 101 8.37 1.81 -31.07
N GLU A 102 9.60 1.52 -31.51
CA GLU A 102 9.87 0.94 -32.84
C GLU A 102 10.97 -0.13 -32.77
N ILE A 103 10.82 -1.20 -33.55
CA ILE A 103 11.86 -2.18 -33.81
C ILE A 103 12.16 -2.17 -35.31
N ARG A 104 13.39 -1.83 -35.67
CA ARG A 104 13.95 -1.93 -37.02
C ARG A 104 14.90 -3.09 -37.07
N TYR A 105 14.93 -3.80 -38.19
CA TYR A 105 15.90 -4.85 -38.39
C TYR A 105 16.35 -4.91 -39.85
N GLU A 106 17.58 -5.37 -40.04
CA GLU A 106 18.19 -5.57 -41.34
C GLU A 106 18.80 -6.98 -41.41
N LEU A 107 18.42 -7.73 -42.44
CA LEU A 107 18.95 -9.07 -42.69
C LEU A 107 20.21 -8.95 -43.54
N GLY A 108 21.30 -9.60 -43.14
CA GLY A 108 22.56 -9.52 -43.85
C GLY A 108 23.59 -10.49 -43.35
N SER A 109 24.84 -10.12 -43.43
CA SER A 109 25.96 -10.91 -42.86
C SER A 109 26.89 -10.02 -42.05
N ASN A 110 27.42 -10.58 -40.96
CA ASN A 110 28.48 -9.98 -40.19
C ASN A 110 29.68 -10.96 -40.13
N ALA A 111 30.87 -10.49 -40.49
CA ALA A 111 32.08 -11.29 -40.57
C ALA A 111 31.90 -12.60 -41.38
N GLY A 112 31.06 -12.56 -42.45
CA GLY A 112 30.81 -13.72 -43.33
C GLY A 112 29.81 -14.76 -42.77
N LYS A 113 29.20 -14.47 -41.61
CA LYS A 113 28.14 -15.31 -41.02
C LYS A 113 26.78 -14.59 -41.20
N PRO A 114 25.72 -15.36 -41.54
CA PRO A 114 24.37 -14.77 -41.57
C PRO A 114 23.99 -14.13 -40.22
N ALA A 115 23.43 -12.93 -40.27
CA ALA A 115 23.10 -12.17 -39.07
C ALA A 115 21.96 -11.18 -39.31
N ILE A 116 21.31 -10.77 -38.25
CA ILE A 116 20.30 -9.73 -38.20
C ILE A 116 20.85 -8.56 -37.36
N ALA A 117 20.88 -7.36 -37.93
CA ALA A 117 21.08 -6.15 -37.14
C ALA A 117 19.72 -5.67 -36.63
N VAL A 118 19.56 -5.56 -35.32
CA VAL A 118 18.35 -5.07 -34.68
C VAL A 118 18.63 -3.73 -34.04
N GLU A 119 17.70 -2.78 -34.24
CA GLU A 119 17.67 -1.47 -33.60
C GLU A 119 16.30 -1.25 -32.97
N ILE A 120 16.28 -0.95 -31.65
CA ILE A 120 15.05 -0.70 -30.87
C ILE A 120 15.06 0.74 -30.41
N THR A 121 13.97 1.43 -30.69
CA THR A 121 13.67 2.75 -30.11
C THR A 121 12.70 2.57 -28.97
N TYR A 122 12.96 3.22 -27.84
CA TYR A 122 12.20 3.08 -26.62
C TYR A 122 11.37 4.32 -26.30
N LEU A 123 10.18 4.10 -25.72
CA LEU A 123 9.31 5.13 -25.12
C LEU A 123 9.85 5.59 -23.76
N HIS A 124 10.50 4.67 -23.04
CA HIS A 124 11.05 4.90 -21.71
C HIS A 124 12.57 4.78 -21.71
N GLY A 125 13.23 5.61 -20.90
CA GLY A 125 14.69 5.56 -20.76
C GLY A 125 15.17 4.24 -20.16
N ARG A 126 16.43 3.86 -20.47
CA ARG A 126 17.04 2.64 -19.93
C ARG A 126 16.94 2.54 -18.40
N THR A 127 17.10 3.66 -17.68
CA THR A 127 17.02 3.68 -16.23
C THR A 127 15.61 3.36 -15.74
N GLU A 128 14.57 3.85 -16.42
CA GLU A 128 13.18 3.57 -16.10
C GLU A 128 12.85 2.09 -16.32
N ILE A 129 13.30 1.51 -17.45
CA ILE A 129 13.14 0.08 -17.75
C ILE A 129 13.78 -0.78 -16.67
N LEU A 130 15.00 -0.43 -16.22
CA LEU A 130 15.73 -1.16 -15.18
C LEU A 130 15.14 -1.00 -13.77
N GLN A 131 14.32 0.02 -13.55
CA GLN A 131 13.62 0.26 -12.28
C GLN A 131 12.28 -0.49 -12.17
N ILE A 132 11.81 -1.14 -13.25
CA ILE A 132 10.60 -1.95 -13.21
C ILE A 132 10.79 -3.11 -12.23
N GLN A 133 9.95 -3.17 -11.22
CA GLN A 133 9.99 -4.22 -10.21
C GLN A 133 9.18 -5.43 -10.70
N ARG A 134 9.79 -6.63 -10.65
CA ARG A 134 9.11 -7.88 -10.98
C ARG A 134 8.50 -8.48 -9.73
N VAL A 135 7.23 -8.79 -9.78
CA VAL A 135 6.48 -9.40 -8.67
C VAL A 135 5.71 -10.63 -9.19
N PRO A 136 5.65 -11.72 -8.42
CA PRO A 136 5.05 -12.96 -8.89
C PRO A 136 3.53 -12.90 -8.99
N ASP A 137 2.88 -12.13 -8.12
CA ASP A 137 1.43 -12.14 -7.93
C ASP A 137 0.88 -10.80 -7.45
N MET A 138 -0.45 -10.70 -7.37
CA MET A 138 -1.13 -9.49 -6.93
C MET A 138 -0.99 -9.20 -5.44
N GLU A 139 -0.75 -10.18 -4.61
CA GLU A 139 -0.53 -9.96 -3.18
C GLU A 139 0.78 -9.21 -2.95
N THR A 140 1.84 -9.67 -3.60
CA THR A 140 3.14 -8.97 -3.60
C THR A 140 3.05 -7.59 -4.27
N ALA A 141 2.25 -7.47 -5.34
CA ALA A 141 2.02 -6.19 -6.01
C ALA A 141 1.36 -5.17 -5.07
N LYS A 142 0.28 -5.57 -4.38
CA LYS A 142 -0.41 -4.73 -3.39
C LYS A 142 0.54 -4.26 -2.29
N SER A 143 1.28 -5.18 -1.68
CA SER A 143 2.28 -4.82 -0.65
C SER A 143 3.29 -3.80 -1.17
N THR A 144 3.80 -3.99 -2.39
CA THR A 144 4.78 -3.07 -3.00
C THR A 144 4.18 -1.69 -3.31
N ILE A 145 2.90 -1.63 -3.70
CA ILE A 145 2.16 -0.37 -3.90
C ILE A 145 2.03 0.37 -2.56
N LEU A 146 1.65 -0.34 -1.49
CA LEU A 146 1.48 0.24 -0.16
C LEU A 146 2.81 0.76 0.39
N ASP A 147 3.92 0.07 0.15
CA ASP A 147 5.26 0.55 0.49
C ASP A 147 5.62 1.86 -0.23
N ALA A 148 5.25 1.98 -1.51
CA ALA A 148 5.46 3.22 -2.27
C ALA A 148 4.64 4.39 -1.72
N LEU A 149 3.40 4.14 -1.30
CA LEU A 149 2.54 5.15 -0.65
C LEU A 149 3.09 5.61 0.70
N THR A 150 3.61 4.68 1.52
CA THR A 150 4.19 4.98 2.84
C THR A 150 5.35 5.97 2.76
N VAL A 151 6.13 5.95 1.67
CA VAL A 151 7.22 6.90 1.44
C VAL A 151 6.81 8.11 0.62
N CYS A 152 5.53 8.32 0.36
CA CYS A 152 4.98 9.37 -0.51
C CYS A 152 5.67 9.36 -1.88
N GLY A 153 5.80 8.19 -2.50
CA GLY A 153 6.36 8.01 -3.83
C GLY A 153 5.50 8.67 -4.89
N SER A 154 6.10 9.13 -5.99
CA SER A 154 5.35 9.73 -7.11
C SER A 154 4.76 8.69 -8.08
N GLY A 155 5.06 7.41 -7.89
CA GLY A 155 4.57 6.31 -8.71
C GLY A 155 5.44 5.08 -8.62
N ILE A 156 4.98 4.00 -9.25
CA ILE A 156 5.67 2.72 -9.30
C ILE A 156 5.30 1.99 -10.60
N VAL A 157 6.23 1.21 -11.13
CA VAL A 157 5.99 0.34 -12.28
C VAL A 157 6.33 -1.08 -11.90
N LEU A 158 5.33 -1.97 -11.99
CA LEU A 158 5.43 -3.37 -11.62
C LEU A 158 5.21 -4.25 -12.85
N LEU A 159 6.07 -5.25 -13.05
CA LEU A 159 5.79 -6.38 -13.92
C LEU A 159 5.23 -7.50 -13.06
N VAL A 160 3.93 -7.72 -13.15
CA VAL A 160 3.19 -8.75 -12.41
C VAL A 160 3.07 -9.99 -13.28
N GLU A 161 3.56 -11.14 -12.79
CA GLU A 161 3.56 -12.40 -13.55
C GLU A 161 2.16 -13.02 -13.62
N HIS A 162 1.43 -13.01 -12.51
CA HIS A 162 0.04 -13.47 -12.41
C HIS A 162 -0.85 -12.29 -12.02
N TYR A 163 -1.28 -11.52 -13.02
CA TYR A 163 -2.10 -10.33 -12.82
C TYR A 163 -3.59 -10.69 -12.70
N GLU A 164 -4.22 -10.18 -11.67
CA GLU A 164 -5.67 -10.16 -11.48
C GLU A 164 -6.16 -8.71 -11.42
N ASP A 165 -7.41 -8.48 -11.79
CA ASP A 165 -7.96 -7.12 -11.79
C ASP A 165 -7.92 -6.50 -10.38
N LEU A 166 -7.44 -5.27 -10.32
CA LEU A 166 -7.24 -4.50 -9.09
C LEU A 166 -7.90 -3.12 -9.21
N ASP A 167 -8.78 -2.83 -8.29
CA ASP A 167 -9.21 -1.46 -8.03
C ASP A 167 -8.17 -0.77 -7.15
N VAL A 168 -7.30 0.02 -7.79
CA VAL A 168 -6.19 0.68 -7.08
C VAL A 168 -6.69 1.83 -6.21
N GLU A 169 -7.75 2.55 -6.63
CA GLU A 169 -8.32 3.64 -5.85
C GLU A 169 -8.88 3.09 -4.54
N GLN A 170 -9.67 2.01 -4.61
CA GLN A 170 -10.18 1.34 -3.42
C GLN A 170 -9.06 0.78 -2.53
N LEU A 171 -8.01 0.18 -3.11
CA LEU A 171 -6.85 -0.31 -2.35
C LEU A 171 -6.20 0.81 -1.54
N VAL A 172 -6.04 2.00 -2.12
CA VAL A 172 -5.42 3.16 -1.44
C VAL A 172 -6.31 3.69 -0.33
N GLU A 173 -7.62 3.76 -0.54
CA GLU A 173 -8.60 4.15 0.47
C GLU A 173 -8.63 3.16 1.64
N ASP A 174 -8.73 1.86 1.37
CA ASP A 174 -8.69 0.80 2.39
C ASP A 174 -7.40 0.85 3.22
N PHE A 175 -6.27 1.13 2.57
CA PHE A 175 -5.00 1.27 3.27
C PHE A 175 -4.97 2.51 4.16
N ALA A 176 -5.49 3.64 3.70
CA ALA A 176 -5.59 4.87 4.51
C ALA A 176 -6.49 4.66 5.74
N ASP A 177 -7.57 3.90 5.60
CA ASP A 177 -8.47 3.58 6.71
C ASP A 177 -7.87 2.54 7.69
N THR A 178 -7.07 1.60 7.18
CA THR A 178 -6.42 0.60 8.03
C THR A 178 -5.12 1.07 8.66
N HIS A 179 -4.39 1.97 8.00
CA HIS A 179 -3.09 2.49 8.45
C HIS A 179 -3.06 4.03 8.43
N PRO A 180 -3.98 4.70 9.15
CA PRO A 180 -4.13 6.16 9.10
C PRO A 180 -2.88 6.92 9.57
N GLN A 181 -1.99 6.27 10.33
CA GLN A 181 -0.71 6.85 10.76
C GLN A 181 0.34 6.91 9.65
N LEU A 182 0.16 6.19 8.54
CA LEU A 182 1.11 6.13 7.43
C LEU A 182 0.72 7.01 6.24
N ILE A 183 -0.58 7.26 6.05
CA ILE A 183 -1.11 8.00 4.90
C ILE A 183 -1.68 9.34 5.34
N MET A 184 -0.96 10.41 5.05
CA MET A 184 -1.36 11.77 5.40
C MET A 184 -2.22 12.44 4.33
N GLU A 185 -2.21 11.92 3.12
CA GLU A 185 -3.03 12.38 2.00
C GLU A 185 -3.26 11.20 1.05
N ILE A 186 -4.52 11.00 0.67
CA ILE A 186 -4.87 10.04 -0.39
C ILE A 186 -4.52 10.68 -1.73
N PRO A 187 -3.53 10.17 -2.48
CA PRO A 187 -3.14 10.76 -3.76
C PRO A 187 -4.18 10.50 -4.83
N GLN A 188 -4.22 11.37 -5.84
CA GLN A 188 -4.86 11.02 -7.11
C GLN A 188 -4.03 9.94 -7.78
N VAL A 189 -4.70 8.85 -8.22
CA VAL A 189 -4.06 7.71 -8.86
C VAL A 189 -4.37 7.70 -10.35
N ALA A 190 -3.34 7.57 -11.18
CA ALA A 190 -3.48 7.24 -12.59
C ALA A 190 -2.83 5.89 -12.83
N ALA A 191 -3.60 4.95 -13.41
CA ALA A 191 -3.14 3.58 -13.68
C ALA A 191 -3.07 3.31 -15.18
N GLY A 192 -2.03 2.60 -15.60
CA GLY A 192 -1.84 2.05 -16.95
C GLY A 192 -1.53 0.56 -16.88
N LEU A 193 -2.09 -0.23 -17.81
CA LEU A 193 -1.88 -1.68 -17.94
C LEU A 193 -1.31 -2.02 -19.30
N TYR A 194 -0.28 -2.83 -19.34
CA TYR A 194 0.43 -3.22 -20.58
C TYR A 194 0.81 -4.71 -20.57
N PRO A 195 0.29 -5.55 -21.49
CA PRO A 195 -0.82 -5.27 -22.43
C PRO A 195 -2.18 -5.21 -21.71
N ASP A 196 -3.23 -4.84 -22.44
CA ASP A 196 -4.62 -4.78 -21.91
C ASP A 196 -5.16 -6.14 -21.45
N SER A 197 -4.58 -7.23 -21.92
CA SER A 197 -4.99 -8.60 -21.62
C SER A 197 -3.80 -9.54 -21.54
N GLY A 198 -3.97 -10.64 -20.82
CA GLY A 198 -2.90 -11.62 -20.58
C GLY A 198 -2.68 -11.85 -19.09
N GLU A 199 -1.99 -12.91 -18.77
CA GLU A 199 -1.68 -13.31 -17.40
C GLU A 199 -0.59 -12.42 -16.81
N SER A 200 0.44 -12.13 -17.60
CA SER A 200 1.53 -11.24 -17.18
C SER A 200 1.33 -9.85 -17.75
N ARG A 201 1.39 -8.81 -16.90
CA ARG A 201 1.18 -7.41 -17.29
C ARG A 201 2.12 -6.45 -16.56
N ILE A 202 2.40 -5.32 -17.18
CA ILE A 202 2.97 -4.17 -16.47
C ILE A 202 1.82 -3.31 -15.96
N LEU A 203 1.85 -3.04 -14.66
CA LEU A 203 1.03 -2.07 -13.97
C LEU A 203 1.89 -0.82 -13.70
N GLU A 204 1.57 0.28 -14.38
CA GLU A 204 2.16 1.59 -14.13
C GLU A 204 1.20 2.41 -13.27
N LEU A 205 1.66 2.88 -12.10
CA LEU A 205 0.90 3.75 -11.22
C LEU A 205 1.63 5.08 -11.05
N ARG A 206 0.87 6.18 -11.12
CA ARG A 206 1.35 7.53 -10.84
C ARG A 206 0.49 8.12 -9.73
N PHE A 207 1.17 8.61 -8.68
CA PHE A 207 0.56 9.24 -7.53
C PHE A 207 0.78 10.74 -7.57
N THR A 208 -0.30 11.50 -7.50
CA THR A 208 -0.25 12.96 -7.48
C THR A 208 -0.81 13.46 -6.16
N TYR A 209 0.06 14.09 -5.37
CA TYR A 209 -0.27 14.68 -4.07
C TYR A 209 -0.47 16.19 -4.24
N GLN A 210 -1.37 16.78 -3.42
CA GLN A 210 -1.53 18.23 -3.32
C GLN A 210 -0.46 18.85 -2.43
N ASN A 211 -0.06 18.14 -1.37
CA ASN A 211 1.00 18.55 -0.47
C ASN A 211 2.39 18.13 -0.97
N SER A 212 3.39 18.93 -0.65
CA SER A 212 4.77 18.54 -0.91
C SER A 212 5.18 17.34 -0.06
N ARG A 213 6.14 16.55 -0.54
CA ARG A 213 6.68 15.39 0.19
C ARG A 213 7.21 15.76 1.57
N ASP A 214 7.79 16.94 1.72
CA ASP A 214 8.33 17.40 3.01
C ASP A 214 7.19 17.73 3.98
N ASN A 215 6.11 18.38 3.50
CA ASN A 215 4.90 18.59 4.32
C ASN A 215 4.29 17.25 4.77
N LEU A 216 4.15 16.28 3.84
CA LEU A 216 3.60 14.97 4.19
C LEU A 216 4.44 14.27 5.26
N ARG A 217 5.76 14.36 5.19
CA ARG A 217 6.66 13.82 6.23
C ARG A 217 6.51 14.51 7.57
N GLU A 218 6.35 15.84 7.58
CA GLU A 218 6.09 16.59 8.81
C GLU A 218 4.76 16.17 9.43
N MET A 219 3.69 16.04 8.61
CA MET A 219 2.39 15.53 9.04
C MET A 219 2.51 14.13 9.66
N THR A 220 3.20 13.20 8.98
CA THR A 220 3.46 11.83 9.47
C THR A 220 4.20 11.85 10.80
N SER A 221 5.22 12.68 10.95
CA SER A 221 5.97 12.81 12.20
C SER A 221 5.10 13.29 13.35
N HIS A 222 4.21 14.25 13.09
CA HIS A 222 3.28 14.75 14.09
C HIS A 222 2.26 13.68 14.52
N VAL A 223 1.65 13.00 13.56
CA VAL A 223 0.69 11.92 13.81
C VAL A 223 1.35 10.78 14.59
N ASN A 224 2.54 10.33 14.19
CA ASN A 224 3.27 9.28 14.89
C ASN A 224 3.58 9.66 16.35
N SER A 225 3.92 10.92 16.63
CA SER A 225 4.15 11.36 18.01
C SER A 225 2.91 11.23 18.90
N MET A 226 1.71 11.38 18.34
CA MET A 226 0.46 11.18 19.06
C MET A 226 0.12 9.71 19.25
N PHE A 227 0.41 8.86 18.26
CA PHE A 227 0.31 7.41 18.41
C PHE A 227 1.28 6.87 19.47
N ASP A 228 2.52 7.37 19.51
CA ASP A 228 3.48 7.05 20.56
C ASP A 228 2.99 7.50 21.94
N ALA A 229 2.39 8.68 22.04
CA ALA A 229 1.81 9.18 23.28
C ALA A 229 0.62 8.30 23.74
N ALA A 230 -0.22 7.82 22.81
CA ALA A 230 -1.30 6.88 23.13
C ALA A 230 -0.75 5.55 23.64
N ALA A 231 0.31 5.02 23.02
CA ALA A 231 0.96 3.78 23.45
C ALA A 231 1.58 3.90 24.85
N LEU A 232 2.06 5.09 25.24
CA LEU A 232 2.58 5.35 26.58
C LEU A 232 1.47 5.55 27.63
N TYR A 233 0.23 5.77 27.19
CA TYR A 233 -0.93 5.97 28.09
C TYR A 233 -1.44 4.65 28.67
N ILE A 234 -1.09 3.53 28.07
CA ILE A 234 -1.46 2.18 28.49
C ILE A 234 -0.26 1.43 29.09
N SER A 235 -0.53 0.49 30.00
CA SER A 235 0.49 -0.42 30.54
C SER A 235 0.43 -1.78 29.86
N SER A 236 1.59 -2.39 29.62
CA SER A 236 1.69 -3.76 29.11
C SER A 236 1.02 -4.79 30.03
N ASP A 237 0.97 -4.51 31.32
CA ASP A 237 0.45 -5.40 32.36
C ASP A 237 -1.09 -5.29 32.53
N ASP A 238 -1.71 -4.29 31.89
CA ASP A 238 -3.15 -4.11 31.92
C ASP A 238 -3.87 -5.19 31.07
N THR A 239 -5.10 -5.54 31.47
CA THR A 239 -5.96 -6.40 30.66
C THR A 239 -6.40 -5.68 29.39
N ASP A 240 -6.83 -6.42 28.38
CA ASP A 240 -7.24 -5.85 27.11
C ASP A 240 -8.42 -4.89 27.26
N SER A 241 -9.42 -5.22 28.07
CA SER A 241 -10.53 -4.31 28.39
C SER A 241 -10.05 -3.00 29.02
N VAL A 242 -9.04 -3.04 29.90
CA VAL A 242 -8.46 -1.83 30.53
C VAL A 242 -7.74 -0.99 29.47
N LYS A 243 -6.91 -1.62 28.63
CA LYS A 243 -6.22 -0.91 27.52
C LYS A 243 -7.19 -0.24 26.55
N LEU A 244 -8.28 -0.95 26.16
CA LEU A 244 -9.34 -0.40 25.30
C LEU A 244 -9.98 0.83 25.93
N SER A 245 -10.35 0.76 27.22
CA SER A 245 -10.90 1.89 27.96
C SER A 245 -9.93 3.07 28.09
N GLN A 246 -8.65 2.81 28.28
CA GLN A 246 -7.61 3.86 28.37
C GLN A 246 -7.41 4.54 27.01
N LEU A 247 -7.35 3.81 25.89
CA LEU A 247 -7.26 4.39 24.55
C LEU A 247 -8.51 5.20 24.19
N TYR A 248 -9.71 4.74 24.59
CA TYR A 248 -10.94 5.54 24.51
C TYR A 248 -10.78 6.87 25.27
N GLY A 249 -10.35 6.81 26.54
CA GLY A 249 -10.11 8.01 27.37
C GLY A 249 -9.08 8.95 26.73
N PHE A 250 -7.98 8.40 26.19
CA PHE A 250 -6.96 9.18 25.49
C PHE A 250 -7.56 10.02 24.35
N LEU A 251 -8.45 9.43 23.54
CA LEU A 251 -9.09 10.13 22.43
C LEU A 251 -10.15 11.12 22.92
N MET A 252 -11.09 10.68 23.75
CA MET A 252 -12.26 11.46 24.10
C MET A 252 -11.97 12.61 25.07
N GLU A 253 -10.85 12.57 25.80
CA GLU A 253 -10.41 13.69 26.66
C GLU A 253 -9.68 14.79 25.88
N ARG A 254 -9.22 14.53 24.67
CA ARG A 254 -8.33 15.42 23.91
C ARG A 254 -8.92 15.98 22.65
N PHE A 255 -9.92 15.30 22.08
CA PHE A 255 -10.43 15.59 20.76
C PHE A 255 -11.95 15.76 20.77
N ASP A 256 -12.47 16.63 19.90
CA ASP A 256 -13.88 16.95 19.82
C ASP A 256 -14.52 16.33 18.56
N TYR A 257 -15.79 15.92 18.67
CA TYR A 257 -16.57 15.50 17.51
C TYR A 257 -17.00 16.72 16.70
N GLN A 258 -16.65 16.69 15.41
CA GLN A 258 -17.11 17.68 14.43
C GLN A 258 -17.17 17.01 13.07
N ILE A 259 -18.26 17.23 12.34
CA ILE A 259 -18.35 16.82 10.94
C ILE A 259 -17.45 17.74 10.13
N GLU A 260 -16.32 17.22 9.69
CA GLU A 260 -15.31 17.96 8.93
C GLU A 260 -14.81 17.11 7.75
N THR A 261 -14.62 17.75 6.60
CA THR A 261 -13.94 17.16 5.46
C THR A 261 -12.45 17.49 5.55
N SER A 262 -11.67 16.55 6.02
CA SER A 262 -10.23 16.71 6.15
C SER A 262 -9.46 15.95 5.08
N ILE A 263 -8.17 16.27 4.99
CA ILE A 263 -7.24 15.62 4.08
C ILE A 263 -7.13 14.11 4.37
N THR A 264 -6.99 13.74 5.65
CA THR A 264 -7.10 12.36 6.13
C THR A 264 -7.65 12.31 7.56
N PRO A 265 -8.29 11.21 7.98
CA PRO A 265 -8.85 11.05 9.31
C PRO A 265 -7.82 11.32 10.43
N ALA A 266 -6.68 10.64 10.40
CA ALA A 266 -5.69 10.75 11.47
C ALA A 266 -5.13 12.16 11.62
N TYR A 267 -4.77 12.81 10.50
CA TYR A 267 -4.22 14.16 10.58
C TYR A 267 -5.25 15.20 11.05
N SER A 268 -6.51 15.07 10.60
CA SER A 268 -7.59 15.92 11.07
C SER A 268 -7.74 15.83 12.59
N LEU A 269 -7.94 14.63 13.10
CA LEU A 269 -8.14 14.40 14.53
C LEU A 269 -6.92 14.81 15.35
N LEU A 270 -5.75 14.26 15.01
CA LEU A 270 -4.58 14.38 15.87
C LEU A 270 -3.86 15.72 15.76
N ARG A 271 -4.08 16.47 14.69
CA ARG A 271 -3.48 17.80 14.48
C ARG A 271 -4.44 18.94 14.75
N HIS A 272 -5.69 18.82 14.31
CA HIS A 272 -6.67 19.88 14.43
C HIS A 272 -7.62 19.68 15.61
N GLY A 273 -7.61 18.52 16.24
CA GLY A 273 -8.39 18.24 17.44
C GLY A 273 -9.84 17.88 17.19
N VAL A 274 -10.25 17.69 15.94
CA VAL A 274 -11.64 17.46 15.56
C VAL A 274 -11.77 16.33 14.55
N GLY A 275 -12.85 15.55 14.64
CA GLY A 275 -13.13 14.45 13.72
C GLY A 275 -14.60 14.02 13.78
N ASP A 276 -15.03 13.33 12.73
CA ASP A 276 -16.33 12.67 12.64
C ASP A 276 -16.28 11.22 13.19
N CYS A 277 -17.41 10.53 13.13
CA CYS A 277 -17.49 9.14 13.63
C CYS A 277 -16.51 8.20 12.90
N LYS A 278 -16.30 8.38 11.58
CA LYS A 278 -15.32 7.59 10.81
C LYS A 278 -13.91 7.83 11.34
N THR A 279 -13.56 9.11 11.52
CA THR A 279 -12.24 9.51 11.99
C THR A 279 -11.91 8.92 13.36
N PHE A 280 -12.83 9.02 14.32
CA PHE A 280 -12.65 8.42 15.65
C PHE A 280 -12.51 6.89 15.57
N ALA A 281 -13.39 6.22 14.83
CA ALA A 281 -13.34 4.76 14.69
C ALA A 281 -12.04 4.24 14.05
N VAL A 282 -11.59 4.91 12.98
CA VAL A 282 -10.37 4.54 12.25
C VAL A 282 -9.11 4.75 13.10
N VAL A 283 -9.01 5.92 13.79
CA VAL A 283 -7.84 6.23 14.62
C VAL A 283 -7.81 5.33 15.86
N TYR A 284 -8.96 5.10 16.50
CA TYR A 284 -9.06 4.17 17.63
C TYR A 284 -8.62 2.75 17.25
N ALA A 285 -9.13 2.23 16.13
CA ALA A 285 -8.74 0.91 15.65
C ALA A 285 -7.25 0.80 15.37
N ALA A 286 -6.64 1.84 14.79
CA ALA A 286 -5.20 1.86 14.52
C ALA A 286 -4.37 1.90 15.82
N MET A 287 -4.78 2.66 16.83
CA MET A 287 -4.13 2.70 18.15
C MET A 287 -4.29 1.35 18.88
N CYS A 288 -5.46 0.73 18.80
CA CYS A 288 -5.68 -0.62 19.35
C CYS A 288 -4.72 -1.64 18.71
N ARG A 289 -4.65 -1.69 17.37
CA ARG A 289 -3.76 -2.61 16.65
C ARG A 289 -2.28 -2.37 16.97
N GLN A 290 -1.85 -1.12 17.08
CA GLN A 290 -0.48 -0.80 17.51
C GLN A 290 -0.18 -1.34 18.91
N SER A 291 -1.20 -1.44 19.76
CA SER A 291 -1.10 -1.96 21.12
C SER A 291 -1.32 -3.48 21.22
N GLY A 292 -1.42 -4.17 20.08
CA GLY A 292 -1.65 -5.62 20.00
C GLY A 292 -3.08 -6.07 20.26
N LEU A 293 -4.05 -5.14 20.22
CA LEU A 293 -5.47 -5.42 20.43
C LEU A 293 -6.17 -5.66 19.07
N GLU A 294 -7.07 -6.64 19.04
CA GLU A 294 -7.93 -6.89 17.87
C GLU A 294 -9.05 -5.85 17.83
N CYS A 295 -9.09 -5.06 16.76
CA CYS A 295 -10.08 -4.00 16.57
C CYS A 295 -10.40 -3.82 15.09
N HIS A 296 -11.68 -3.91 14.76
CA HIS A 296 -12.24 -3.72 13.42
C HIS A 296 -13.01 -2.41 13.36
N VAL A 297 -12.91 -1.70 12.26
CA VAL A 297 -13.80 -0.58 11.95
C VAL A 297 -15.03 -1.13 11.27
N VAL A 298 -16.20 -0.86 11.82
CA VAL A 298 -17.49 -1.28 11.26
C VAL A 298 -18.08 -0.10 10.47
N THR A 299 -18.48 -0.39 9.24
CA THR A 299 -19.23 0.51 8.38
C THR A 299 -20.69 0.11 8.37
N GLY A 300 -21.59 1.06 8.66
CA GLY A 300 -23.02 0.78 8.67
C GLY A 300 -23.85 2.06 8.78
N THR A 301 -25.02 1.93 9.40
CA THR A 301 -25.88 3.08 9.69
C THR A 301 -26.33 3.06 11.16
N ARG A 302 -26.50 4.25 11.72
CA ARG A 302 -27.17 4.48 13.01
C ARG A 302 -28.40 5.35 12.77
N GLU A 303 -29.57 4.86 13.12
CA GLU A 303 -30.86 5.55 12.89
C GLU A 303 -31.10 5.93 11.41
N GLY A 304 -30.50 5.16 10.48
CA GLY A 304 -30.61 5.36 9.04
C GLY A 304 -29.57 6.29 8.42
N GLU A 305 -28.73 6.96 9.23
CA GLU A 305 -27.63 7.79 8.76
C GLU A 305 -26.32 6.97 8.72
N PRO A 306 -25.42 7.20 7.74
CA PRO A 306 -24.11 6.53 7.66
C PRO A 306 -23.34 6.71 8.96
N TRP A 307 -22.80 5.62 9.52
CA TRP A 307 -22.13 5.62 10.79
C TRP A 307 -20.98 4.65 10.85
N TYR A 308 -19.95 4.95 11.66
CA TYR A 308 -18.77 4.15 11.86
C TYR A 308 -18.54 3.94 13.35
N TRP A 309 -18.20 2.71 13.72
CA TRP A 309 -17.84 2.34 15.09
C TRP A 309 -16.85 1.17 15.07
N ASN A 310 -16.58 0.57 16.21
CA ASN A 310 -15.61 -0.51 16.33
C ASN A 310 -16.22 -1.79 16.86
N ILE A 311 -15.72 -2.93 16.39
CA ILE A 311 -15.82 -4.22 17.04
C ILE A 311 -14.44 -4.55 17.57
N VAL A 312 -14.35 -4.91 18.84
CA VAL A 312 -13.11 -5.22 19.53
C VAL A 312 -13.19 -6.58 20.21
N ARG A 313 -12.03 -7.20 20.39
CA ARG A 313 -11.92 -8.41 21.19
C ARG A 313 -11.06 -8.11 22.41
N ALA A 314 -11.58 -8.40 23.59
CA ALA A 314 -10.83 -8.38 24.83
C ALA A 314 -10.91 -9.76 25.45
N GLU A 315 -9.78 -10.39 25.73
CA GLU A 315 -9.65 -11.77 26.19
C GLU A 315 -10.41 -12.73 25.24
N GLU A 316 -11.52 -13.29 25.67
CA GLU A 316 -12.36 -14.18 24.85
C GLU A 316 -13.70 -13.53 24.45
N THR A 317 -13.93 -12.28 24.84
CA THR A 317 -15.19 -11.58 24.60
C THR A 317 -15.09 -10.62 23.44
N CYS A 318 -16.06 -10.66 22.53
CA CYS A 318 -16.24 -9.71 21.46
C CYS A 318 -17.35 -8.73 21.82
N PHE A 319 -17.16 -7.44 21.54
CA PHE A 319 -18.17 -6.41 21.77
C PHE A 319 -17.97 -5.20 20.86
N HIS A 320 -19.03 -4.41 20.71
CA HIS A 320 -19.00 -3.16 19.98
C HIS A 320 -18.57 -2.00 20.89
N VAL A 321 -17.83 -1.05 20.30
CA VAL A 321 -17.48 0.23 20.91
C VAL A 321 -17.83 1.34 19.94
N ASP A 322 -18.86 2.10 20.21
CA ASP A 322 -19.11 3.39 19.56
C ASP A 322 -18.60 4.48 20.50
N LEU A 323 -17.49 5.10 20.13
CA LEU A 323 -16.80 6.08 20.97
C LEU A 323 -17.70 7.29 21.29
N LEU A 324 -18.49 7.73 20.31
CA LEU A 324 -19.37 8.87 20.47
C LEU A 324 -20.57 8.55 21.35
N LEU A 325 -21.18 7.36 21.15
CA LEU A 325 -22.24 6.88 22.04
C LEU A 325 -21.71 6.68 23.47
N CYS A 326 -20.53 6.10 23.64
CA CYS A 326 -19.87 5.98 24.93
C CYS A 326 -19.70 7.35 25.59
N SER A 327 -19.30 8.38 24.85
CA SER A 327 -19.16 9.74 25.35
C SER A 327 -20.52 10.34 25.76
N GLU A 328 -21.55 10.18 24.96
CA GLU A 328 -22.92 10.59 25.26
C GLU A 328 -23.43 9.95 26.56
N LEU A 329 -23.05 8.71 26.82
CA LEU A 329 -23.44 7.94 28.02
C LEU A 329 -22.50 8.14 29.22
N GLY A 330 -21.48 8.98 29.08
CA GLY A 330 -20.58 9.40 30.17
C GLY A 330 -19.41 8.47 30.45
N GLY A 331 -18.96 7.67 29.47
CA GLY A 331 -17.73 6.89 29.58
C GLY A 331 -17.73 5.60 28.76
N PHE A 332 -16.59 4.93 28.72
CA PHE A 332 -16.41 3.69 28.00
C PHE A 332 -17.45 2.62 28.39
N ARG A 333 -18.05 1.99 27.38
CA ARG A 333 -19.05 0.92 27.52
C ARG A 333 -18.87 -0.12 26.44
N GLU A 334 -19.14 -1.37 26.83
CA GLU A 334 -19.21 -2.53 25.96
C GLU A 334 -20.66 -2.72 25.51
N PHE A 335 -20.88 -2.84 24.22
CA PHE A 335 -22.19 -3.14 23.65
C PHE A 335 -22.13 -4.50 22.94
N TYR A 336 -23.18 -5.27 23.07
CA TYR A 336 -23.32 -6.55 22.38
C TYR A 336 -24.33 -6.41 21.24
N ASP A 337 -24.39 -7.39 20.33
CA ASP A 337 -25.29 -7.34 19.16
C ASP A 337 -26.73 -6.98 19.55
N GLU A 338 -27.20 -7.47 20.69
CA GLU A 338 -28.56 -7.20 21.22
C GLU A 338 -28.74 -5.74 21.67
N ASP A 339 -27.67 -5.06 22.07
CA ASP A 339 -27.68 -3.69 22.56
C ASP A 339 -27.64 -2.66 21.41
N MET A 340 -27.25 -3.09 20.19
CA MET A 340 -27.05 -2.23 19.02
C MET A 340 -28.37 -1.86 18.33
N THR A 341 -29.35 -1.40 19.11
CA THR A 341 -30.66 -1.00 18.60
C THR A 341 -30.53 0.26 17.72
N GLY A 342 -31.08 0.21 16.50
CA GLY A 342 -31.00 1.30 15.53
C GLY A 342 -29.76 1.31 14.67
N TYR A 343 -28.84 0.34 14.88
CA TYR A 343 -27.68 0.13 14.01
C TYR A 343 -28.00 -0.95 12.98
N VAL A 344 -27.45 -0.78 11.77
CA VAL A 344 -27.51 -1.77 10.69
C VAL A 344 -26.15 -1.88 10.03
N TRP A 345 -25.62 -3.10 9.89
CA TRP A 345 -24.35 -3.39 9.24
C TRP A 345 -24.41 -4.74 8.53
N ASP A 346 -23.39 -5.11 7.79
CA ASP A 346 -23.27 -6.44 7.22
C ASP A 346 -22.73 -7.42 8.25
N TYR A 347 -23.62 -8.16 8.89
CA TYR A 347 -23.28 -9.15 9.92
C TYR A 347 -22.32 -10.24 9.43
N SER A 348 -22.28 -10.49 8.12
CA SER A 348 -21.40 -11.53 7.57
C SER A 348 -19.94 -11.07 7.41
N ALA A 349 -19.71 -9.76 7.44
CA ALA A 349 -18.37 -9.15 7.26
C ALA A 349 -17.58 -9.00 8.55
N TYR A 350 -18.23 -9.18 9.72
CA TYR A 350 -17.64 -8.92 11.03
C TYR A 350 -17.89 -10.07 12.02
N PRO A 351 -17.07 -10.17 13.09
CA PRO A 351 -17.32 -11.14 14.17
C PRO A 351 -18.67 -10.89 14.84
N GLU A 352 -19.37 -11.96 15.22
CA GLU A 352 -20.55 -11.88 16.09
C GLU A 352 -20.12 -11.55 17.52
N CYS A 353 -20.87 -10.67 18.18
CA CYS A 353 -20.62 -10.23 19.55
C CYS A 353 -21.83 -10.54 20.44
N PRO A 354 -22.12 -11.82 20.73
CA PRO A 354 -23.23 -12.19 21.59
C PRO A 354 -22.96 -11.79 23.04
N LYS A 355 -24.00 -11.41 23.75
CA LYS A 355 -23.91 -11.11 25.18
C LYS A 355 -23.48 -12.36 25.95
N PRO A 356 -22.46 -12.27 26.84
CA PRO A 356 -22.06 -13.39 27.69
C PRO A 356 -23.25 -13.87 28.52
N GLU A 357 -23.43 -15.17 28.56
CA GLU A 357 -24.43 -15.73 29.48
C GLU A 357 -23.99 -15.42 30.92
N ASP A 358 -24.93 -14.86 31.73
CA ASP A 358 -24.68 -14.69 33.15
C ASP A 358 -24.30 -16.04 33.73
N PRO A 359 -23.23 -16.17 34.52
CA PRO A 359 -22.91 -17.42 35.17
C PRO A 359 -24.14 -17.82 35.99
N VAL A 360 -24.78 -18.88 35.56
CA VAL A 360 -25.96 -19.41 36.25
C VAL A 360 -25.60 -19.48 37.71
N SER A 361 -26.21 -18.61 38.54
CA SER A 361 -26.02 -18.67 39.98
C SER A 361 -26.45 -20.09 40.40
N ALA A 362 -25.47 -20.89 40.82
CA ALA A 362 -25.70 -22.21 41.27
C ALA A 362 -26.81 -22.10 42.36
N ASP A 363 -27.99 -22.63 42.06
CA ASP A 363 -29.10 -22.65 42.96
C ASP A 363 -28.59 -23.32 44.27
N PRO A 364 -28.52 -22.62 45.42
CA PRO A 364 -28.02 -23.22 46.64
C PRO A 364 -28.95 -24.34 47.19
N ASP A 365 -30.10 -24.56 46.53
CA ASP A 365 -31.10 -25.56 46.91
C ASP A 365 -31.20 -26.76 45.94
N ALA A 366 -30.23 -26.99 45.05
CA ALA A 366 -30.20 -28.20 44.25
C ALA A 366 -29.98 -29.42 45.16
N PRO A 367 -30.87 -30.42 45.21
CA PRO A 367 -30.74 -31.57 46.09
C PRO A 367 -29.51 -32.39 45.69
N THR A 368 -28.56 -32.49 46.63
CA THR A 368 -27.43 -33.40 46.56
C THR A 368 -27.97 -34.84 46.53
N GLU A 369 -28.01 -35.48 45.37
CA GLU A 369 -28.17 -36.92 45.29
C GLU A 369 -26.97 -37.62 45.96
N SER A 370 -27.24 -38.01 47.20
CA SER A 370 -26.42 -38.92 47.99
C SER A 370 -26.62 -40.33 47.48
N GLY A 371 -25.59 -40.98 47.08
CA GLY A 371 -25.66 -42.44 46.89
C GLY A 371 -24.41 -43.02 46.22
N SER A 372 -23.46 -43.50 46.97
CA SER A 372 -23.18 -44.86 47.28
C SER A 372 -21.77 -45.09 47.76
N GLU A 373 -21.77 -45.69 48.93
CA GLU A 373 -20.68 -46.21 49.75
C GLU A 373 -19.53 -46.92 49.04
N ALA A 374 -18.39 -46.63 49.53
CA ALA A 374 -17.13 -47.21 49.99
C ALA A 374 -16.76 -48.69 49.62
N PRO A 375 -15.49 -49.12 49.67
CA PRO A 375 -14.80 -49.24 50.98
C PRO A 375 -13.32 -48.81 51.03
N THR A 376 -13.00 -48.30 52.18
CA THR A 376 -11.85 -48.35 53.10
C THR A 376 -10.67 -49.22 52.70
N GLU A 377 -9.45 -48.57 52.63
CA GLU A 377 -8.25 -49.11 53.32
C GLU A 377 -7.30 -47.92 53.69
N GLU A 378 -7.15 -47.75 54.96
CA GLU A 378 -6.04 -47.07 55.68
C GLU A 378 -5.01 -48.15 56.09
N PRO A 379 -3.85 -47.83 56.72
CA PRO A 379 -3.02 -46.64 56.78
C PRO A 379 -1.54 -46.96 56.57
N THR A 380 -0.66 -45.95 56.50
CA THR A 380 0.62 -45.99 57.25
C THR A 380 1.32 -44.62 57.24
N THR A 381 1.49 -44.10 58.41
CA THR A 381 2.38 -43.07 58.96
C THR A 381 3.80 -43.10 58.41
N GLN A 382 4.52 -41.99 58.24
CA GLN A 382 5.18 -41.15 59.25
C GLN A 382 5.97 -39.98 58.58
N PRO A 383 6.32 -38.92 59.32
CA PRO A 383 6.76 -37.63 58.84
C PRO A 383 8.27 -37.51 58.71
N SER A 384 8.73 -36.63 57.84
CA SER A 384 10.12 -36.18 57.81
C SER A 384 10.20 -34.66 57.89
N GLU A 385 11.00 -34.21 58.80
CA GLU A 385 11.32 -32.86 59.21
C GLU A 385 11.96 -31.97 58.11
N PRO A 386 11.97 -30.64 58.30
CA PRO A 386 12.41 -29.68 57.33
C PRO A 386 13.90 -29.44 57.33
N PRO A 387 14.55 -29.00 56.24
CA PRO A 387 15.91 -28.49 56.28
C PRO A 387 15.95 -26.96 56.39
N THR A 388 16.51 -26.55 57.42
CA THR A 388 17.48 -25.48 57.78
C THR A 388 17.55 -24.27 56.82
N GLU A 389 17.25 -23.14 57.46
CA GLU A 389 17.65 -21.78 57.11
C GLU A 389 19.13 -21.66 56.74
N THR A 390 19.43 -20.92 55.70
CA THR A 390 20.73 -20.28 55.52
C THR A 390 20.51 -18.77 55.33
N ALA A 391 21.18 -18.00 56.21
CA ALA A 391 21.09 -16.58 56.36
C ALA A 391 21.68 -15.77 55.18
N PRO A 392 21.31 -14.49 55.04
CA PRO A 392 21.67 -13.64 53.94
C PRO A 392 23.08 -13.05 54.09
N THR A 393 23.76 -12.90 52.97
CA THR A 393 25.06 -12.19 52.89
C THR A 393 24.78 -10.75 52.45
N ASP A 394 25.32 -9.79 53.19
CA ASP A 394 25.24 -8.36 53.03
C ASP A 394 25.82 -7.85 51.71
N PRO A 395 25.34 -6.71 51.21
CA PRO A 395 25.83 -6.07 50.00
C PRO A 395 27.08 -5.23 50.28
N VAL A 396 28.05 -5.32 49.38
CA VAL A 396 29.23 -4.46 49.35
C VAL A 396 28.86 -3.10 48.78
N GLU A 397 29.04 -2.08 49.64
CA GLU A 397 29.07 -0.65 49.26
C GLU A 397 30.25 -0.38 48.33
N THR A 398 30.00 0.31 47.23
CA THR A 398 31.05 0.97 46.45
C THR A 398 30.65 2.44 46.31
N GLU A 399 31.49 3.29 46.93
CA GLU A 399 31.37 4.75 46.92
C GLU A 399 31.55 5.36 45.53
N PRO A 400 30.97 6.55 45.26
CA PRO A 400 31.09 7.25 43.98
C PRO A 400 32.35 8.16 43.98
N SER A 401 33.05 8.15 42.85
CA SER A 401 34.14 9.08 42.55
C SER A 401 33.61 10.40 42.01
N GLU A 402 34.17 11.47 42.53
CA GLU A 402 33.93 12.88 42.29
C GLU A 402 34.30 13.37 40.87
N ASP A 403 33.60 14.43 40.52
CA ASP A 403 33.98 15.61 39.73
C ASP A 403 34.42 15.48 38.26
N THR A 404 33.54 16.01 37.39
CA THR A 404 34.01 16.89 36.31
C THR A 404 32.94 17.95 36.01
N GLU A 405 33.30 19.21 36.26
CA GLU A 405 32.53 20.43 35.93
C GLU A 405 32.20 20.54 34.43
N PRO A 406 31.05 21.09 34.05
CA PRO A 406 30.77 21.45 32.66
C PRO A 406 31.33 22.85 32.36
N THR A 407 32.12 22.91 31.32
CA THR A 407 32.62 24.14 30.71
C THR A 407 31.47 24.85 29.98
N GLU A 408 31.17 26.06 30.37
CA GLU A 408 30.27 27.01 29.66
C GLU A 408 30.85 27.27 28.27
N THR A 409 30.00 27.06 27.23
CA THR A 409 30.28 27.54 25.88
C THR A 409 29.30 28.68 25.58
N GLU A 410 29.86 29.83 25.37
CA GLU A 410 29.26 31.11 25.01
C GLU A 410 28.32 30.97 23.81
N THR A 411 27.07 31.41 23.99
CA THR A 411 26.05 31.55 22.96
C THR A 411 26.33 32.81 22.15
N THR A 412 26.70 32.64 20.88
CA THR A 412 26.79 33.73 19.92
C THR A 412 25.44 33.81 19.18
N GLU A 413 24.69 34.89 19.40
CA GLU A 413 23.50 35.26 18.63
C GLU A 413 23.87 35.54 17.16
N PRO A 414 23.07 35.03 16.19
CA PRO A 414 23.18 35.52 14.81
C PRO A 414 22.33 36.77 14.58
N SER A 415 23.00 37.81 14.12
CA SER A 415 22.46 39.10 13.73
C SER A 415 21.46 38.99 12.57
N ILE A 416 20.35 39.68 12.67
CA ILE A 416 19.33 39.89 11.66
C ILE A 416 19.90 40.79 10.53
N PRO A 417 19.73 40.43 9.25
CA PRO A 417 20.04 41.37 8.16
C PRO A 417 18.92 42.38 7.95
N GLU A 418 19.28 43.62 7.90
CA GLU A 418 18.52 44.83 7.65
C GLU A 418 17.84 44.79 6.26
N GLU A 419 16.55 45.09 6.23
CA GLU A 419 15.72 45.23 5.02
C GLU A 419 16.10 46.47 4.24
N THR A 420 16.45 46.31 2.95
CA THR A 420 16.67 47.42 2.02
C THR A 420 15.39 47.74 1.26
N PRO A 421 14.92 49.01 1.21
CA PRO A 421 13.64 49.35 0.57
C PRO A 421 13.76 49.36 -0.97
N GLN A 422 12.73 48.78 -1.61
CA GLN A 422 12.52 48.89 -3.07
C GLN A 422 12.05 50.30 -3.46
N PRO A 423 12.47 50.82 -4.63
CA PRO A 423 11.92 52.06 -5.16
C PRO A 423 10.61 51.84 -5.92
N ASP A 424 9.64 52.69 -5.63
CA ASP A 424 8.43 52.96 -6.39
C ASP A 424 8.71 53.19 -7.88
N THR A 425 7.98 52.51 -8.76
CA THR A 425 7.82 52.96 -10.14
C THR A 425 6.35 53.09 -10.49
N ALA A 426 6.06 54.33 -10.86
CA ALA A 426 4.80 54.93 -11.16
C ALA A 426 4.06 54.31 -12.36
N ALA A 427 2.76 54.49 -12.30
CA ALA A 427 1.76 54.28 -13.35
C ALA A 427 2.06 55.01 -14.65
N THR A 428 1.74 54.38 -15.79
CA THR A 428 1.40 55.09 -17.02
C THR A 428 0.38 54.30 -17.85
N THR A 429 -0.84 54.80 -17.80
CA THR A 429 -1.90 54.99 -18.81
C THR A 429 -1.90 54.12 -20.09
N ASP A 430 -3.08 53.53 -20.29
CA ASP A 430 -3.77 53.19 -21.55
C ASP A 430 -3.76 54.36 -22.58
N PRO A 431 -3.88 54.14 -23.94
CA PRO A 431 -5.13 53.78 -24.57
C PRO A 431 -5.08 53.02 -25.92
N THR A 432 -6.22 52.34 -26.19
CA THR A 432 -6.91 52.20 -27.49
C THR A 432 -6.17 51.73 -28.76
N GLU A 433 -6.51 50.57 -29.31
CA GLU A 433 -7.38 50.30 -30.49
C GLU A 433 -7.78 48.85 -30.57
#